data_bf447a4d47efec724b7429cd2d96ac07
#
_entry.id   bf447a4d47efec724b7429cd2d96ac07
#
_cell.length_a   1.000
_cell.length_b   1.000
_cell.length_c   1.000
_cell.angle_alpha   90.00
_cell.angle_beta   90.00
_cell.angle_gamma   90.00
#
_symmetry.space_group_name_H-M   'P 1'
#
loop_
_entity.id
_entity.type
_entity.pdbx_description
1 polymer ?
#
loop_
_entity_poly.entity_id
_entity_poly.type
_entity_poly.pdbx_seq_one_letter_code
_entity_poly.pdbx_strand_id
1 'polypeptide(L)'
;MPIRSIVVAGAGAEVDGAYAAVDASRMPRGFEEVCRAQGWSENATWRELNGGATWYEAEGGAYVYHNRADGCWWIDAPSGAGVFKAKAPPHAPPQLGWVALGEYAGSAPPALVAATREVKAVAVE
;
A
#
# COMPACT_ATOMS: atom_id res chain seq x y z
N MET A 1 17.21 -8.12 -1.87
CA MET A 1 16.83 -7.21 -2.94
C MET A 1 15.54 -6.51 -2.57
N PRO A 2 15.48 -5.19 -2.69
CA PRO A 2 14.23 -4.50 -2.41
C PRO A 2 13.16 -4.83 -3.45
N ILE A 3 11.92 -4.81 -3.01
CA ILE A 3 10.80 -5.02 -3.90
C ILE A 3 10.56 -3.72 -4.66
N ARG A 4 10.50 -3.81 -6.00
CA ARG A 4 10.32 -2.64 -6.86
C ARG A 4 8.88 -2.42 -7.28
N SER A 5 8.11 -3.50 -7.36
CA SER A 5 6.72 -3.39 -7.74
C SER A 5 5.95 -4.59 -7.21
N ILE A 6 4.64 -4.41 -7.08
CA ILE A 6 3.75 -5.49 -6.69
C ILE A 6 2.54 -5.44 -7.60
N VAL A 7 1.82 -6.54 -7.68
CA VAL A 7 0.57 -6.61 -8.45
C VAL A 7 -0.52 -7.07 -7.50
N VAL A 8 -1.61 -6.32 -7.45
CA VAL A 8 -2.80 -6.66 -6.68
C VAL A 8 -3.86 -7.09 -7.67
N ALA A 9 -4.43 -8.27 -7.45
CA ALA A 9 -5.42 -8.83 -8.38
C ALA A 9 -6.58 -9.43 -7.61
N GLY A 10 -7.76 -9.37 -8.22
CA GLY A 10 -8.95 -10.01 -7.67
C GLY A 10 -9.67 -9.23 -6.61
N ALA A 11 -9.25 -8.02 -6.33
CA ALA A 11 -9.83 -7.21 -5.26
C ALA A 11 -10.89 -6.24 -5.76
N GLY A 12 -10.74 -5.78 -7.01
CA GLY A 12 -11.67 -4.83 -7.60
C GLY A 12 -10.93 -3.78 -8.39
N ALA A 13 -11.61 -3.18 -9.35
CA ALA A 13 -11.00 -2.28 -10.30
C ALA A 13 -10.28 -1.09 -9.65
N GLU A 14 -10.80 -0.64 -8.51
CA GLU A 14 -10.25 0.55 -7.87
C GLU A 14 -8.85 0.31 -7.29
N VAL A 15 -8.56 -0.90 -6.87
CA VAL A 15 -7.28 -1.22 -6.25
C VAL A 15 -6.47 -2.28 -6.99
N ASP A 16 -7.04 -2.92 -8.00
CA ASP A 16 -6.31 -3.90 -8.79
C ASP A 16 -5.32 -3.19 -9.70
N GLY A 17 -4.18 -3.81 -9.92
CA GLY A 17 -3.21 -3.31 -10.86
C GLY A 17 -1.79 -3.43 -10.36
N ALA A 18 -0.89 -2.78 -11.09
CA ALA A 18 0.52 -2.77 -10.78
C ALA A 18 0.85 -1.53 -9.96
N TYR A 19 1.65 -1.72 -8.93
CA TYR A 19 2.07 -0.67 -8.00
C TYR A 19 3.58 -0.58 -8.02
N ALA A 20 4.11 0.62 -8.14
CA ALA A 20 5.55 0.86 -8.10
C ALA A 20 5.96 1.31 -6.71
N ALA A 21 7.17 0.92 -6.32
CA ALA A 21 7.71 1.31 -5.03
C ALA A 21 7.97 2.81 -4.98
N VAL A 22 7.67 3.41 -3.84
CA VAL A 22 7.84 4.84 -3.60
C VAL A 22 8.60 5.01 -2.30
N ASP A 23 9.51 5.96 -2.29
CA ASP A 23 10.29 6.29 -1.11
C ASP A 23 9.40 7.00 -0.08
N ALA A 24 9.63 6.74 1.20
CA ALA A 24 8.82 7.29 2.27
C ALA A 24 8.97 8.81 2.43
N SER A 25 9.90 9.44 1.71
CA SER A 25 9.99 10.90 1.71
C SER A 25 8.79 11.53 1.01
N ARG A 26 8.08 10.75 0.20
CA ARG A 26 6.79 11.14 -0.36
C ARG A 26 5.70 10.40 0.40
N MET A 27 4.50 10.97 0.44
CA MET A 27 3.36 10.29 1.04
C MET A 27 2.26 10.14 -0.01
N PRO A 28 1.37 9.15 0.18
CA PRO A 28 0.27 8.97 -0.76
C PRO A 28 -0.64 10.19 -0.75
N ARG A 29 -1.13 10.56 -1.94
CA ARG A 29 -1.99 11.72 -2.06
C ARG A 29 -3.29 11.55 -1.27
N GLY A 30 -3.89 10.36 -1.32
CA GLY A 30 -5.12 10.12 -0.57
C GLY A 30 -4.89 10.22 0.93
N PHE A 31 -3.75 9.74 1.42
CA PHE A 31 -3.39 9.85 2.82
C PHE A 31 -3.28 11.33 3.23
N GLU A 32 -2.61 12.11 2.38
CA GLU A 32 -2.45 13.54 2.63
C GLU A 32 -3.80 14.24 2.72
N GLU A 33 -4.71 13.91 1.82
CA GLU A 33 -6.03 14.53 1.80
C GLU A 33 -6.85 14.16 3.03
N VAL A 34 -6.76 12.92 3.48
CA VAL A 34 -7.46 12.51 4.71
C VAL A 34 -6.93 13.28 5.90
N CYS A 35 -5.61 13.44 6.00
CA CYS A 35 -5.02 14.21 7.10
C CYS A 35 -5.51 15.64 7.10
N ARG A 36 -5.57 16.27 5.92
CA ARG A 36 -6.03 17.65 5.82
C ARG A 36 -7.50 17.77 6.22
N ALA A 37 -8.33 16.82 5.79
CA ALA A 37 -9.74 16.84 6.13
C ALA A 37 -9.96 16.69 7.63
N GLN A 38 -9.08 15.97 8.31
CA GLN A 38 -9.18 15.76 9.76
C GLN A 38 -8.48 16.86 10.56
N GLY A 39 -7.76 17.74 9.90
CA GLY A 39 -7.00 18.77 10.61
C GLY A 39 -5.72 18.26 11.21
N TRP A 40 -5.20 17.13 10.73
CA TRP A 40 -3.95 16.55 11.23
C TRP A 40 -2.78 17.06 10.41
N SER A 41 -1.58 17.08 11.03
CA SER A 41 -0.36 17.38 10.30
C SER A 41 -0.02 16.18 9.43
N GLU A 42 -0.07 16.37 8.10
CA GLU A 42 0.16 15.24 7.21
C GLU A 42 1.58 14.68 7.33
N ASN A 43 2.58 15.55 7.45
CA ASN A 43 3.95 15.08 7.55
C ASN A 43 4.20 14.32 8.85
N ALA A 44 3.72 14.84 9.97
CA ALA A 44 3.92 14.19 11.26
C ALA A 44 3.16 12.87 11.32
N THR A 45 1.93 12.84 10.81
CA THR A 45 1.10 11.64 10.83
C THR A 45 1.71 10.56 9.96
N TRP A 46 2.15 10.93 8.76
CA TRP A 46 2.78 9.95 7.85
C TRP A 46 4.03 9.35 8.48
N ARG A 47 4.88 10.20 9.03
CA ARG A 47 6.12 9.72 9.65
C ARG A 47 5.85 8.79 10.82
N GLU A 48 4.85 9.13 11.61
CA GLU A 48 4.47 8.32 12.76
C GLU A 48 3.95 6.96 12.32
N LEU A 49 3.04 6.93 11.35
CA LEU A 49 2.37 5.69 10.97
C LEU A 49 3.22 4.82 10.06
N ASN A 50 3.91 5.43 9.10
CA ASN A 50 4.67 4.64 8.14
C ASN A 50 6.08 4.29 8.62
N GLY A 51 6.65 5.12 9.45
CA GLY A 51 7.97 4.83 10.03
C GLY A 51 9.12 4.77 9.05
N GLY A 52 8.99 5.41 7.89
CA GLY A 52 10.06 5.43 6.90
C GLY A 52 10.11 4.24 5.96
N ALA A 53 9.07 3.40 5.99
CA ALA A 53 9.05 2.20 5.14
C ALA A 53 8.69 2.55 3.70
N THR A 54 9.24 1.79 2.76
CA THR A 54 8.84 1.88 1.36
C THR A 54 7.36 1.54 1.23
N TRP A 55 6.66 2.28 0.38
CA TRP A 55 5.25 2.02 0.09
C TRP A 55 5.08 1.92 -1.42
N TYR A 56 3.88 1.62 -1.88
CA TYR A 56 3.66 1.28 -3.29
C TYR A 56 2.46 2.04 -3.81
N GLU A 57 2.55 2.51 -5.04
CA GLU A 57 1.52 3.35 -5.62
C GLU A 57 1.13 2.87 -7.00
N ALA A 58 -0.17 2.76 -7.26
CA ALA A 58 -0.71 2.45 -8.57
C ALA A 58 -0.89 3.74 -9.36
N GLU A 59 -0.93 3.61 -10.68
CA GLU A 59 -1.09 4.75 -11.57
C GLU A 59 -2.33 5.58 -11.24
N GLY A 60 -3.41 4.91 -10.83
CA GLY A 60 -4.66 5.60 -10.50
C GLY A 60 -4.68 6.25 -9.13
N GLY A 61 -3.63 6.08 -8.34
CA GLY A 61 -3.53 6.72 -7.03
C GLY A 61 -3.80 5.82 -5.84
N ALA A 62 -4.29 4.60 -6.06
CA ALA A 62 -4.41 3.64 -4.96
C ALA A 62 -3.02 3.32 -4.42
N TYR A 63 -2.93 2.96 -3.15
CA TYR A 63 -1.60 2.76 -2.57
C TYR A 63 -1.63 1.67 -1.50
N VAL A 64 -0.45 1.09 -1.28
CA VAL A 64 -0.24 0.02 -0.30
C VAL A 64 0.87 0.50 0.63
N TYR A 65 0.60 0.54 1.92
CA TYR A 65 1.59 1.04 2.88
C TYR A 65 1.51 0.26 4.18
N HIS A 66 2.60 0.28 4.94
CA HIS A 66 2.62 -0.35 6.26
C HIS A 66 2.34 0.69 7.32
N ASN A 67 1.40 0.34 8.22
CA ASN A 67 1.02 1.19 9.35
C ASN A 67 1.54 0.53 10.62
N ARG A 68 2.54 1.11 11.23
CA ARG A 68 3.16 0.49 12.39
C ARG A 68 2.34 0.66 13.67
N ALA A 69 1.32 1.49 13.65
CA ALA A 69 0.45 1.62 14.82
C ALA A 69 -0.36 0.35 15.07
N ASP A 70 -0.77 -0.33 13.99
CA ASP A 70 -1.51 -1.59 14.13
C ASP A 70 -0.75 -2.79 13.60
N GLY A 71 0.46 -2.59 13.06
CA GLY A 71 1.27 -3.68 12.52
C GLY A 71 0.73 -4.27 11.24
N CYS A 72 -0.10 -3.53 10.51
CA CYS A 72 -0.76 -4.03 9.31
C CYS A 72 -0.31 -3.29 8.08
N TRP A 73 -0.30 -4.01 6.97
CA TRP A 73 -0.27 -3.40 5.65
C TRP A 73 -1.70 -3.04 5.27
N TRP A 74 -1.84 -1.91 4.59
CA TRP A 74 -3.15 -1.41 4.17
C TRP A 74 -3.13 -1.20 2.66
N ILE A 75 -4.23 -1.55 2.01
CA ILE A 75 -4.48 -1.17 0.62
C ILE A 75 -5.58 -0.13 0.68
N ASP A 76 -5.27 1.08 0.25
CA ASP A 76 -6.20 2.20 0.28
C ASP A 76 -6.59 2.61 -1.13
N ALA A 77 -7.84 3.04 -1.28
CA ALA A 77 -8.33 3.61 -2.53
C ALA A 77 -7.66 4.97 -2.74
N PRO A 78 -7.71 5.51 -3.96
CA PRO A 78 -7.12 6.83 -4.25
C PRO A 78 -7.63 7.93 -3.33
N SER A 79 -8.83 7.80 -2.82
CA SER A 79 -9.41 8.78 -1.90
C SER A 79 -8.79 8.73 -0.50
N GLY A 80 -8.05 7.68 -0.20
CA GLY A 80 -7.52 7.45 1.14
C GLY A 80 -8.39 6.55 1.98
N ALA A 81 -9.51 6.06 1.44
CA ALA A 81 -10.36 5.12 2.18
C ALA A 81 -9.66 3.76 2.24
N GLY A 82 -9.62 3.16 3.43
CA GLY A 82 -9.04 1.84 3.60
C GLY A 82 -9.94 0.77 3.01
N VAL A 83 -9.38 -0.10 2.18
CA VAL A 83 -10.15 -1.14 1.50
C VAL A 83 -9.82 -2.51 2.08
N PHE A 84 -8.55 -2.82 2.27
CA PHE A 84 -8.10 -4.08 2.85
C PHE A 84 -6.93 -3.84 3.78
N LYS A 85 -6.77 -4.73 4.77
CA LYS A 85 -5.57 -4.71 5.59
C LYS A 85 -5.14 -6.15 5.91
N ALA A 86 -3.86 -6.32 6.21
CA ALA A 86 -3.30 -7.61 6.57
C ALA A 86 -2.13 -7.40 7.53
N LYS A 87 -2.10 -8.18 8.60
CA LYS A 87 -1.02 -8.08 9.58
C LYS A 87 0.23 -8.76 9.06
N ALA A 88 1.33 -8.02 9.02
CA ALA A 88 2.60 -8.55 8.54
C ALA A 88 3.72 -7.57 8.85
N PRO A 89 4.99 -8.05 8.91
CA PRO A 89 6.12 -7.17 9.16
C PRO A 89 6.30 -6.11 8.07
N PRO A 90 6.98 -5.01 8.38
CA PRO A 90 7.06 -3.86 7.46
C PRO A 90 7.97 -4.02 6.25
N HIS A 91 8.76 -5.11 6.16
CA HIS A 91 9.73 -5.23 5.07
C HIS A 91 9.09 -5.60 3.72
N ALA A 92 7.90 -6.19 3.74
CA ALA A 92 7.22 -6.57 2.48
C ALA A 92 5.74 -6.80 2.73
N PRO A 93 4.87 -6.39 1.80
CA PRO A 93 3.44 -6.71 1.93
C PRO A 93 3.22 -8.20 1.76
N PRO A 94 2.27 -8.78 2.53
CA PRO A 94 2.02 -10.21 2.45
C PRO A 94 1.21 -10.56 1.21
N GLN A 95 1.35 -11.80 0.74
CA GLN A 95 0.57 -12.27 -0.40
C GLN A 95 -0.86 -12.63 0.00
N LEU A 96 -1.05 -13.05 1.23
CA LEU A 96 -2.34 -13.54 1.72
C LEU A 96 -2.67 -12.89 3.05
N GLY A 97 -3.88 -13.13 3.53
CA GLY A 97 -4.27 -12.65 4.85
C GLY A 97 -4.97 -11.31 4.84
N TRP A 98 -5.36 -10.84 3.67
CA TRP A 98 -6.04 -9.56 3.54
C TRP A 98 -7.49 -9.66 3.96
N VAL A 99 -7.96 -8.67 4.71
CA VAL A 99 -9.33 -8.60 5.23
C VAL A 99 -9.96 -7.32 4.71
N ALA A 100 -11.17 -7.46 4.14
CA ALA A 100 -11.91 -6.32 3.61
C ALA A 100 -12.45 -5.46 4.75
N LEU A 101 -12.49 -4.15 4.52
CA LEU A 101 -12.88 -3.17 5.53
C LEU A 101 -14.14 -2.44 5.13
N GLY A 102 -14.92 -2.03 6.13
CA GLY A 102 -16.04 -1.14 5.95
C GLY A 102 -17.01 -1.61 4.88
N GLU A 103 -17.30 -0.73 3.94
CA GLU A 103 -18.24 -1.03 2.86
C GLU A 103 -17.73 -2.12 1.92
N TYR A 104 -16.46 -2.48 2.02
CA TYR A 104 -15.88 -3.54 1.20
C TYR A 104 -15.97 -4.90 1.88
N ALA A 105 -16.49 -4.96 3.10
CA ALA A 105 -16.65 -6.22 3.81
C ALA A 105 -17.52 -7.16 2.98
N GLY A 106 -17.08 -8.41 2.84
CA GLY A 106 -17.76 -9.37 1.99
C GLY A 106 -17.16 -9.50 0.60
N SER A 107 -16.30 -8.58 0.21
CA SER A 107 -15.58 -8.69 -1.06
C SER A 107 -14.50 -9.76 -0.95
N ALA A 108 -14.17 -10.35 -2.09
CA ALA A 108 -13.08 -11.32 -2.11
C ALA A 108 -11.78 -10.64 -1.76
N PRO A 109 -10.95 -11.23 -0.90
CA PRO A 109 -9.67 -10.64 -0.58
C PRO A 109 -8.72 -10.71 -1.77
N PRO A 110 -7.81 -9.74 -1.90
CA PRO A 110 -6.86 -9.75 -3.01
C PRO A 110 -5.75 -10.75 -2.80
N ALA A 111 -5.09 -11.09 -3.88
CA ALA A 111 -3.82 -11.78 -3.83
C ALA A 111 -2.76 -10.83 -4.37
N LEU A 112 -1.61 -10.78 -3.71
CA LEU A 112 -0.46 -10.09 -4.29
C LEU A 112 0.22 -11.11 -5.19
N VAL A 113 -0.08 -11.02 -6.48
CA VAL A 113 0.30 -12.04 -7.44
C VAL A 113 1.79 -12.10 -7.67
N ALA A 114 2.43 -10.95 -7.71
CA ALA A 114 3.85 -10.92 -7.97
C ALA A 114 4.48 -9.73 -7.26
N ALA A 115 5.63 -9.99 -6.66
CA ALA A 115 6.47 -8.93 -6.12
C ALA A 115 7.74 -8.96 -6.93
N THR A 116 8.02 -7.88 -7.65
CA THR A 116 9.18 -7.80 -8.51
C THR A 116 10.29 -7.07 -7.78
N ARG A 117 11.43 -7.73 -7.70
CA ARG A 117 12.61 -7.13 -7.09
C ARG A 117 13.50 -6.52 -8.14
N GLU A 118 14.39 -5.69 -7.71
CA GLU A 118 15.39 -5.13 -8.57
C GLU A 118 16.29 -6.23 -9.05
N VAL A 119 16.21 -6.53 -10.25
CA VAL A 119 17.00 -7.54 -10.78
C VAL A 119 17.73 -7.08 -11.97
N LYS A 120 17.32 -6.59 -12.25
CA LYS A 120 17.66 -6.67 -13.35
C LYS A 120 18.67 -6.45 -13.81
N ALA A 121 18.75 -6.31 -13.03
CA ALA A 121 19.66 -6.17 -13.56
C ALA A 121 20.07 -7.22 -14.32
N VAL A 122 19.78 -7.64 -14.31
CA VAL A 122 20.02 -8.56 -14.83
C VAL A 122 20.29 -8.80 -15.99
N ALA A 123 20.18 -8.86 -16.08
CA ALA A 123 20.30 -9.10 -16.86
C ALA A 123 20.90 -8.83 -17.73
N VAL A 124 21.16 -8.60 -17.76
CA VAL A 124 21.52 -8.35 -18.38
C VAL A 124 22.19 -8.77 -19.06
N GLU A 125 22.16 -8.97 -19.01
CA GLU A 125 22.64 -9.33 -19.60
C GLU A 125 22.98 -9.45 -20.29
#